data_cc0d352b39f3a3ea93cd7c0d8b6dffc8
#
_entry.id   cc0d352b39f3a3ea93cd7c0d8b6dffc8
#
_cell.length_a   1.000
_cell.length_b   1.000
_cell.length_c   1.000
_cell.angle_alpha   90.00
_cell.angle_beta   90.00
_cell.angle_gamma   90.00
#
_symmetry.space_group_name_H-M   'P 1'
#
loop_
_entity.id
_entity.type
_entity.pdbx_description
1 polymer ?
#
loop_
_entity_poly.entity_id
_entity_poly.type
_entity_poly.pdbx_seq_one_letter_code
_entity_poly.pdbx_strand_id
1 'polypeptide(L)'
;MKRMLLSLLVLTVVCASAQTIPSDADAKYATELIKPGTIVPDFKLRDSNGKWQKISKVIQGKYTVFDFWASWCPDCRKDMPNIQRMFEKFAPMGVQFLGISFDNEADNWKAAIEKYNIRYPQLSELKRMRDSDVAQTYGVKWIPSMVLIDKDGRVMLSTVLSDKMEVALTELMAEEHPVTLKGQTERVSIDGAKGKLQAIIQKPELSQGQKCPMVMLCHGFSGRKDGPLFELIADSLMQHGIASIRFDFNGHGESEGDFVDMTVPNEIEDATKVYEYVRDLRYVEGIAIVGHSQGGVVASMVAGNGEEGDFQAVVLMAPAAVLRDDAIRGNTMGKTYDPLDPPEFVELYGGLKLGREYIKTAFSLPIYETASRYHGPSLIVHGTGDRVVPYTYGERYHQIWQGSELELLEAYDHGFSQNIYRATQIVSDYLIKTLKK
;
A
#
# COMPACT_ATOMS: atom_id res chain seq x y z
N MET A 1 23.20 -24.93 -47.17
CA MET A 1 23.80 -24.28 -45.98
C MET A 1 22.68 -23.85 -45.06
N LYS A 2 22.43 -24.66 -44.02
CA LYS A 2 21.36 -24.45 -43.04
C LYS A 2 21.84 -23.48 -41.98
N ARG A 3 21.21 -22.33 -41.82
CA ARG A 3 21.39 -21.44 -40.67
C ARG A 3 20.52 -21.96 -39.53
N MET A 4 21.17 -22.51 -38.52
CA MET A 4 20.56 -22.77 -37.22
C MET A 4 20.46 -21.44 -36.46
N LEU A 5 19.23 -20.95 -36.25
CA LEU A 5 18.96 -19.92 -35.28
C LEU A 5 18.94 -20.56 -33.89
N LEU A 6 19.91 -20.22 -33.11
CA LEU A 6 19.95 -20.52 -31.66
C LEU A 6 19.14 -19.40 -30.96
N SER A 7 17.91 -19.70 -30.61
CA SER A 7 17.11 -18.83 -29.75
C SER A 7 17.63 -18.98 -28.30
N LEU A 8 18.40 -17.99 -27.88
CA LEU A 8 18.80 -17.82 -26.47
C LEU A 8 17.57 -17.35 -25.69
N LEU A 9 16.95 -18.27 -24.97
CA LEU A 9 15.93 -17.96 -23.97
C LEU A 9 16.64 -17.32 -22.79
N VAL A 10 16.67 -15.99 -22.73
CA VAL A 10 17.09 -15.26 -21.52
C VAL A 10 15.94 -15.37 -20.53
N LEU A 11 16.05 -16.34 -19.62
CA LEU A 11 15.24 -16.37 -18.40
C LEU A 11 15.76 -15.23 -17.53
N THR A 12 15.16 -14.05 -17.65
CA THR A 12 15.25 -13.02 -16.63
C THR A 12 14.46 -13.52 -15.44
N VAL A 13 15.18 -14.13 -14.48
CA VAL A 13 14.69 -14.29 -13.12
C VAL A 13 14.54 -12.87 -12.58
N VAL A 14 13.33 -12.33 -12.67
CA VAL A 14 12.94 -11.20 -11.83
C VAL A 14 12.95 -11.76 -10.42
N CYS A 15 14.05 -11.55 -9.71
CA CYS A 15 14.05 -11.60 -8.25
C CYS A 15 13.15 -10.44 -7.81
N ALA A 16 11.84 -10.66 -7.82
CA ALA A 16 10.96 -9.94 -6.91
C ALA A 16 11.53 -10.20 -5.53
N SER A 17 12.13 -9.18 -4.92
CA SER A 17 12.45 -9.18 -3.52
C SER A 17 11.12 -9.42 -2.81
N ALA A 18 10.88 -10.67 -2.41
CA ALA A 18 9.75 -11.02 -1.57
C ALA A 18 9.89 -10.16 -0.31
N GLN A 19 9.16 -9.06 -0.29
CA GLN A 19 9.03 -8.26 0.91
C GLN A 19 8.40 -9.18 1.94
N THR A 20 9.19 -9.57 2.92
CA THR A 20 8.74 -10.41 4.03
C THR A 20 7.65 -9.64 4.75
N ILE A 21 6.40 -10.07 4.57
CA ILE A 21 5.27 -9.58 5.35
C ILE A 21 5.62 -9.89 6.81
N PRO A 22 5.82 -8.87 7.68
CA PRO A 22 6.30 -9.10 9.03
C PRO A 22 5.12 -9.47 9.92
N SER A 23 4.54 -10.63 9.70
CA SER A 23 3.68 -11.26 10.67
C SER A 23 4.04 -12.72 10.75
N ASP A 24 4.43 -13.14 11.91
CA ASP A 24 4.70 -14.53 12.27
C ASP A 24 3.41 -15.39 12.33
N ALA A 25 2.25 -14.84 11.92
CA ALA A 25 0.98 -15.52 12.05
C ALA A 25 0.91 -16.80 11.19
N ASP A 26 1.37 -16.76 9.94
CA ASP A 26 1.45 -17.96 9.11
C ASP A 26 2.44 -18.97 9.68
N ALA A 27 3.59 -18.55 10.17
CA ALA A 27 4.57 -19.42 10.80
C ALA A 27 4.04 -20.06 12.08
N LYS A 28 3.10 -19.43 12.76
CA LYS A 28 2.47 -19.95 13.98
C LYS A 28 1.20 -20.75 13.72
N TYR A 29 0.34 -20.31 12.82
CA TYR A 29 -1.02 -20.83 12.69
C TYR A 29 -1.32 -21.55 11.37
N ALA A 30 -0.48 -21.37 10.32
CA ALA A 30 -0.64 -21.99 9.00
C ALA A 30 0.30 -23.19 8.78
N THR A 31 1.01 -23.65 9.81
CA THR A 31 2.04 -24.70 9.68
C THR A 31 1.48 -26.01 9.15
N GLU A 32 0.26 -26.38 9.53
CA GLU A 32 -0.41 -27.63 9.12
C GLU A 32 -1.36 -27.45 7.93
N LEU A 33 -1.63 -26.21 7.50
CA LEU A 33 -2.49 -25.98 6.33
C LEU A 33 -1.95 -26.72 5.11
N ILE A 34 -2.87 -27.21 4.28
CA ILE A 34 -2.59 -27.89 3.02
C ILE A 34 -1.56 -27.08 2.21
N LYS A 35 -0.54 -27.75 1.67
CA LYS A 35 0.63 -27.05 1.10
C LYS A 35 0.46 -26.72 -0.37
N PRO A 36 1.08 -25.61 -0.87
CA PRO A 36 1.14 -25.34 -2.29
C PRO A 36 1.63 -26.55 -3.10
N GLY A 37 1.02 -26.75 -4.26
CA GLY A 37 1.24 -27.89 -5.13
C GLY A 37 0.37 -29.11 -4.87
N THR A 38 -0.32 -29.20 -3.71
CA THR A 38 -1.23 -30.31 -3.37
C THR A 38 -2.57 -30.14 -4.12
N ILE A 39 -3.17 -31.23 -4.56
CA ILE A 39 -4.56 -31.23 -5.08
C ILE A 39 -5.52 -31.28 -3.89
N VAL A 40 -6.48 -30.36 -3.86
CA VAL A 40 -7.46 -30.30 -2.77
C VAL A 40 -8.38 -31.53 -2.79
N PRO A 41 -8.63 -32.12 -1.61
CA PRO A 41 -9.60 -33.21 -1.47
C PRO A 41 -11.04 -32.73 -1.77
N ASP A 42 -11.83 -33.58 -2.43
CA ASP A 42 -13.25 -33.31 -2.68
C ASP A 42 -14.11 -33.81 -1.51
N PHE A 43 -14.99 -32.97 -1.02
CA PHE A 43 -15.93 -33.27 0.05
C PHE A 43 -17.38 -33.05 -0.39
N LYS A 44 -18.28 -33.74 0.24
CA LYS A 44 -19.73 -33.55 0.13
C LYS A 44 -20.22 -32.86 1.40
N LEU A 45 -20.62 -31.60 1.28
CA LEU A 45 -20.99 -30.69 2.36
C LEU A 45 -22.41 -30.17 2.15
N ARG A 46 -23.03 -29.60 3.19
CA ARG A 46 -24.36 -28.97 3.08
C ARG A 46 -24.23 -27.51 2.74
N ASP A 47 -25.03 -27.00 1.81
CA ASP A 47 -25.23 -25.59 1.62
C ASP A 47 -26.17 -24.99 2.68
N SER A 48 -26.34 -23.67 2.69
CA SER A 48 -27.18 -22.95 3.65
C SER A 48 -28.65 -23.34 3.60
N ASN A 49 -29.11 -23.98 2.51
CA ASN A 49 -30.46 -24.55 2.38
C ASN A 49 -30.54 -26.01 2.83
N GLY A 50 -29.45 -26.59 3.33
CA GLY A 50 -29.37 -27.97 3.77
C GLY A 50 -29.15 -28.99 2.66
N LYS A 51 -28.99 -28.56 1.41
CA LYS A 51 -28.76 -29.44 0.25
C LYS A 51 -27.31 -29.88 0.20
N TRP A 52 -27.09 -31.15 -0.08
CA TRP A 52 -25.76 -31.72 -0.23
C TRP A 52 -25.10 -31.28 -1.55
N GLN A 53 -23.93 -30.69 -1.46
CA GLN A 53 -23.10 -30.24 -2.57
C GLN A 53 -21.73 -30.90 -2.49
N LYS A 54 -21.13 -31.23 -3.65
CA LYS A 54 -19.69 -31.55 -3.74
C LYS A 54 -18.91 -30.28 -3.98
N ILE A 55 -17.79 -30.09 -3.30
CA ILE A 55 -16.89 -28.95 -3.51
C ILE A 55 -16.55 -28.83 -5.00
N SER A 56 -16.12 -29.92 -5.64
CA SER A 56 -15.79 -29.98 -7.07
C SER A 56 -16.93 -29.60 -8.02
N LYS A 57 -18.19 -29.54 -7.54
CA LYS A 57 -19.34 -29.08 -8.32
C LYS A 57 -19.69 -27.63 -8.08
N VAL A 58 -19.24 -27.07 -6.97
CA VAL A 58 -19.46 -25.68 -6.60
C VAL A 58 -18.36 -24.79 -7.20
N ILE A 59 -17.11 -25.27 -7.16
CA ILE A 59 -15.96 -24.58 -7.74
C ILE A 59 -15.90 -24.84 -9.25
N GLN A 60 -16.03 -23.76 -10.04
CA GLN A 60 -15.96 -23.82 -11.52
C GLN A 60 -15.12 -22.67 -12.08
N GLY A 61 -14.54 -21.86 -11.21
CA GLY A 61 -13.70 -20.73 -11.58
C GLY A 61 -12.31 -21.16 -12.01
N LYS A 62 -11.59 -20.26 -12.73
CA LYS A 62 -10.18 -20.44 -13.03
C LYS A 62 -9.34 -20.45 -11.77
N TYR A 63 -9.73 -19.63 -10.80
CA TYR A 63 -9.15 -19.55 -9.45
C TYR A 63 -10.26 -19.54 -8.42
N THR A 64 -10.04 -20.20 -7.27
CA THR A 64 -11.00 -20.21 -6.17
C THR A 64 -10.29 -19.97 -4.85
N VAL A 65 -10.85 -19.06 -4.05
CA VAL A 65 -10.45 -18.85 -2.65
C VAL A 65 -11.41 -19.63 -1.75
N PHE A 66 -10.88 -20.58 -0.97
CA PHE A 66 -11.59 -21.16 0.16
C PHE A 66 -11.39 -20.29 1.38
N ASP A 67 -12.49 -19.88 2.00
CA ASP A 67 -12.54 -19.11 3.23
C ASP A 67 -13.04 -20.00 4.37
N PHE A 68 -12.15 -20.43 5.26
CA PHE A 68 -12.46 -21.24 6.43
C PHE A 68 -12.77 -20.34 7.63
N TRP A 69 -14.01 -20.39 8.09
CA TRP A 69 -14.50 -19.46 9.10
C TRP A 69 -15.57 -20.09 10.03
N ALA A 70 -16.06 -19.31 11.00
CA ALA A 70 -17.25 -19.67 11.79
C ALA A 70 -17.90 -18.40 12.38
N SER A 71 -19.20 -18.43 12.61
CA SER A 71 -19.97 -17.33 13.21
C SER A 71 -19.52 -16.94 14.62
N TRP A 72 -19.06 -17.92 15.38
CA TRP A 72 -18.58 -17.75 16.76
C TRP A 72 -17.14 -17.26 16.87
N CYS A 73 -16.37 -17.22 15.75
CA CYS A 73 -14.96 -16.84 15.73
C CYS A 73 -14.80 -15.30 15.77
N PRO A 74 -14.20 -14.71 16.81
CA PRO A 74 -14.01 -13.25 16.89
C PRO A 74 -13.12 -12.71 15.76
N ASP A 75 -11.99 -13.39 15.47
CA ASP A 75 -11.02 -12.96 14.46
C ASP A 75 -11.63 -13.04 13.06
N CYS A 76 -12.46 -14.07 12.77
CA CYS A 76 -13.18 -14.14 11.50
C CYS A 76 -14.15 -12.96 11.32
N ARG A 77 -14.86 -12.59 12.39
CA ARG A 77 -15.79 -11.45 12.35
C ARG A 77 -15.06 -10.12 12.13
N LYS A 78 -13.87 -9.98 12.71
CA LYS A 78 -13.01 -8.82 12.54
C LYS A 78 -12.48 -8.74 11.10
N ASP A 79 -12.11 -9.87 10.50
CA ASP A 79 -11.54 -9.96 9.15
C ASP A 79 -12.61 -9.95 8.03
N MET A 80 -13.88 -10.16 8.36
CA MET A 80 -14.97 -10.24 7.37
C MET A 80 -15.04 -9.04 6.41
N PRO A 81 -14.82 -7.79 6.82
CA PRO A 81 -14.75 -6.66 5.88
C PRO A 81 -13.65 -6.81 4.81
N ASN A 82 -12.50 -7.40 5.16
CA ASN A 82 -11.41 -7.65 4.24
C ASN A 82 -11.78 -8.72 3.21
N ILE A 83 -12.41 -9.82 3.67
CA ILE A 83 -12.88 -10.89 2.78
C ILE A 83 -13.95 -10.37 1.81
N GLN A 84 -14.89 -9.56 2.29
CA GLN A 84 -15.92 -8.95 1.44
C GLN A 84 -15.31 -8.03 0.39
N ARG A 85 -14.36 -7.18 0.77
CA ARG A 85 -13.64 -6.31 -0.16
C ARG A 85 -12.92 -7.12 -1.24
N MET A 86 -12.21 -8.20 -0.86
CA MET A 86 -11.58 -9.10 -1.82
C MET A 86 -12.60 -9.74 -2.76
N PHE A 87 -13.72 -10.22 -2.24
CA PHE A 87 -14.79 -10.75 -3.07
C PHE A 87 -15.34 -9.72 -4.06
N GLU A 88 -15.63 -8.51 -3.62
CA GLU A 88 -16.14 -7.43 -4.48
C GLU A 88 -15.15 -7.04 -5.57
N LYS A 89 -13.85 -7.03 -5.25
CA LYS A 89 -12.78 -6.68 -6.18
C LYS A 89 -12.51 -7.78 -7.21
N PHE A 90 -12.38 -9.03 -6.77
CA PHE A 90 -11.86 -10.11 -7.61
C PHE A 90 -12.91 -11.02 -8.23
N ALA A 91 -14.13 -11.11 -7.68
CA ALA A 91 -15.19 -11.92 -8.28
C ALA A 91 -15.58 -11.44 -9.70
N PRO A 92 -15.69 -10.13 -9.99
CA PRO A 92 -15.91 -9.64 -11.35
C PRO A 92 -14.76 -9.98 -12.33
N MET A 93 -13.56 -10.26 -11.81
CA MET A 93 -12.38 -10.66 -12.58
C MET A 93 -12.30 -12.20 -12.79
N GLY A 94 -13.31 -12.94 -12.32
CA GLY A 94 -13.40 -14.40 -12.50
C GLY A 94 -12.82 -15.23 -11.35
N VAL A 95 -12.40 -14.62 -10.23
CA VAL A 95 -12.02 -15.36 -9.02
C VAL A 95 -13.26 -15.78 -8.29
N GLN A 96 -13.39 -17.08 -7.99
CA GLN A 96 -14.47 -17.63 -7.21
C GLN A 96 -14.11 -17.65 -5.73
N PHE A 97 -15.10 -17.46 -4.87
CA PHE A 97 -14.97 -17.61 -3.41
C PHE A 97 -15.91 -18.71 -2.93
N LEU A 98 -15.47 -19.49 -1.96
CA LEU A 98 -16.25 -20.55 -1.32
C LEU A 98 -16.00 -20.51 0.19
N GLY A 99 -17.00 -20.15 0.96
CA GLY A 99 -16.94 -20.23 2.43
C GLY A 99 -17.17 -21.66 2.92
N ILE A 100 -16.32 -22.10 3.83
CA ILE A 100 -16.45 -23.38 4.52
C ILE A 100 -16.55 -23.11 6.02
N SER A 101 -17.75 -23.28 6.57
CA SER A 101 -18.04 -22.95 7.96
C SER A 101 -17.86 -24.13 8.90
N PHE A 102 -17.29 -23.87 10.09
CA PHE A 102 -17.20 -24.80 11.23
C PHE A 102 -18.26 -24.53 12.32
N ASP A 103 -19.37 -23.95 11.92
CA ASP A 103 -20.54 -23.88 12.78
C ASP A 103 -21.20 -25.28 12.93
N ASN A 104 -21.59 -25.59 14.14
CA ASN A 104 -22.33 -26.83 14.41
C ASN A 104 -23.85 -26.62 14.48
N GLU A 105 -24.32 -25.38 14.47
CA GLU A 105 -25.73 -24.98 14.48
C GLU A 105 -26.07 -24.24 13.19
N ALA A 106 -26.99 -24.82 12.39
CA ALA A 106 -27.35 -24.26 11.09
C ALA A 106 -27.95 -22.85 11.18
N ASP A 107 -28.72 -22.56 12.22
CA ASP A 107 -29.40 -21.28 12.39
C ASP A 107 -28.39 -20.15 12.71
N ASN A 108 -27.39 -20.42 13.56
CA ASN A 108 -26.33 -19.47 13.85
C ASN A 108 -25.49 -19.13 12.60
N TRP A 109 -25.16 -20.15 11.80
CA TRP A 109 -24.46 -20.01 10.55
C TRP A 109 -25.26 -19.17 9.54
N LYS A 110 -26.56 -19.47 9.32
CA LYS A 110 -27.42 -18.70 8.43
C LYS A 110 -27.59 -17.26 8.89
N ALA A 111 -27.81 -17.04 10.18
CA ALA A 111 -27.91 -15.69 10.73
C ALA A 111 -26.63 -14.88 10.52
N ALA A 112 -25.45 -15.51 10.60
CA ALA A 112 -24.18 -14.85 10.34
C ALA A 112 -23.98 -14.54 8.83
N ILE A 113 -24.38 -15.45 7.92
CA ILE A 113 -24.35 -15.18 6.48
C ILE A 113 -25.19 -13.94 6.15
N GLU A 114 -26.40 -13.84 6.69
CA GLU A 114 -27.29 -12.70 6.51
C GLU A 114 -26.71 -11.41 7.14
N LYS A 115 -26.30 -11.52 8.42
CA LYS A 115 -25.77 -10.38 9.19
C LYS A 115 -24.56 -9.72 8.50
N TYR A 116 -23.64 -10.54 7.97
CA TYR A 116 -22.44 -10.06 7.31
C TYR A 116 -22.61 -9.91 5.79
N ASN A 117 -23.83 -10.12 5.24
CA ASN A 117 -24.13 -10.01 3.81
C ASN A 117 -23.13 -10.82 2.95
N ILE A 118 -22.86 -12.08 3.34
CA ILE A 118 -21.92 -12.94 2.61
C ILE A 118 -22.60 -13.41 1.31
N ARG A 119 -22.06 -13.01 0.16
CA ARG A 119 -22.70 -13.19 -1.16
C ARG A 119 -22.11 -14.34 -1.99
N TYR A 120 -21.06 -14.98 -1.51
CA TYR A 120 -20.47 -16.15 -2.17
C TYR A 120 -20.97 -17.46 -1.56
N PRO A 121 -20.91 -18.59 -2.31
CA PRO A 121 -21.39 -19.89 -1.86
C PRO A 121 -20.80 -20.28 -0.51
N GLN A 122 -21.66 -20.92 0.32
CA GLN A 122 -21.33 -21.31 1.68
C GLN A 122 -21.63 -22.79 1.88
N LEU A 123 -20.67 -23.55 2.39
CA LEU A 123 -20.80 -24.97 2.70
C LEU A 123 -20.40 -25.25 4.15
N SER A 124 -20.96 -26.31 4.74
CA SER A 124 -20.59 -26.75 6.09
C SER A 124 -20.85 -28.27 6.30
N GLU A 125 -20.05 -28.88 7.15
CA GLU A 125 -20.35 -30.19 7.73
C GLU A 125 -21.36 -30.10 8.87
N LEU A 126 -21.61 -28.90 9.40
CA LEU A 126 -22.30 -28.65 10.67
C LEU A 126 -21.64 -29.41 11.84
N LYS A 127 -20.30 -29.38 11.85
CA LYS A 127 -19.44 -29.93 12.91
C LYS A 127 -18.52 -28.84 13.43
N ARG A 128 -18.17 -28.91 14.71
CA ARG A 128 -17.13 -28.06 15.28
C ARG A 128 -15.79 -28.34 14.58
N MET A 129 -14.95 -27.34 14.44
CA MET A 129 -13.65 -27.44 13.76
C MET A 129 -12.83 -28.67 14.21
N ARG A 130 -12.76 -28.95 15.51
CA ARG A 130 -12.01 -30.11 16.06
C ARG A 130 -12.56 -31.45 15.63
N ASP A 131 -13.85 -31.51 15.29
CA ASP A 131 -14.59 -32.74 14.94
C ASP A 131 -14.84 -32.83 13.41
N SER A 132 -14.35 -31.88 12.64
CA SER A 132 -14.56 -31.75 11.20
C SER A 132 -13.51 -32.52 10.40
N ASP A 133 -13.99 -33.40 9.50
CA ASP A 133 -13.12 -34.13 8.57
C ASP A 133 -12.45 -33.18 7.57
N VAL A 134 -13.16 -32.12 7.20
CA VAL A 134 -12.58 -31.02 6.33
C VAL A 134 -11.45 -30.32 7.04
N ALA A 135 -11.65 -29.91 8.31
CA ALA A 135 -10.59 -29.22 9.06
C ALA A 135 -9.33 -30.10 9.20
N GLN A 136 -9.51 -31.38 9.49
CA GLN A 136 -8.39 -32.32 9.62
C GLN A 136 -7.66 -32.52 8.30
N THR A 137 -8.40 -32.71 7.20
CA THR A 137 -7.80 -32.99 5.89
C THR A 137 -7.11 -31.79 5.26
N TYR A 138 -7.66 -30.58 5.42
CA TYR A 138 -7.04 -29.34 4.97
C TYR A 138 -6.01 -28.79 5.97
N GLY A 139 -5.84 -29.45 7.12
CA GLY A 139 -4.91 -29.03 8.16
C GLY A 139 -5.28 -27.69 8.83
N VAL A 140 -6.58 -27.39 8.89
CA VAL A 140 -7.08 -26.14 9.51
C VAL A 140 -7.05 -26.27 11.02
N LYS A 141 -6.13 -25.58 11.68
CA LYS A 141 -5.98 -25.51 13.14
C LYS A 141 -6.34 -24.15 13.72
N TRP A 142 -6.48 -23.17 12.87
CA TRP A 142 -6.85 -21.81 13.19
C TRP A 142 -7.83 -21.25 12.16
N ILE A 143 -8.71 -20.35 12.55
CA ILE A 143 -9.56 -19.56 11.67
C ILE A 143 -9.53 -18.08 12.08
N PRO A 144 -9.58 -17.13 11.11
CA PRO A 144 -9.76 -17.38 9.68
C PRO A 144 -8.54 -18.05 9.03
N SER A 145 -8.79 -18.91 8.04
CA SER A 145 -7.76 -19.48 7.17
C SER A 145 -8.24 -19.46 5.74
N MET A 146 -7.34 -19.28 4.80
CA MET A 146 -7.68 -19.22 3.38
C MET A 146 -6.77 -20.10 2.55
N VAL A 147 -7.34 -20.66 1.48
CA VAL A 147 -6.60 -21.46 0.50
C VAL A 147 -6.98 -21.00 -0.91
N LEU A 148 -6.00 -20.57 -1.69
CA LEU A 148 -6.16 -20.25 -3.11
C LEU A 148 -5.81 -21.48 -3.95
N ILE A 149 -6.69 -21.87 -4.87
CA ILE A 149 -6.48 -22.97 -5.81
C ILE A 149 -6.64 -22.52 -7.25
N ASP A 150 -5.97 -23.23 -8.14
CA ASP A 150 -6.15 -23.09 -9.59
C ASP A 150 -7.36 -23.93 -10.11
N LYS A 151 -7.60 -23.87 -11.43
CA LYS A 151 -8.68 -24.59 -12.12
C LYS A 151 -8.60 -26.12 -11.99
N ASP A 152 -7.43 -26.66 -11.71
CA ASP A 152 -7.18 -28.09 -11.56
C ASP A 152 -7.28 -28.54 -10.08
N GLY A 153 -7.67 -27.61 -9.20
CA GLY A 153 -7.78 -27.84 -7.75
C GLY A 153 -6.41 -27.91 -7.05
N ARG A 154 -5.36 -27.40 -7.67
CA ARG A 154 -4.02 -27.36 -7.07
C ARG A 154 -3.87 -26.13 -6.21
N VAL A 155 -3.43 -26.32 -4.97
CA VAL A 155 -3.15 -25.24 -4.02
C VAL A 155 -2.03 -24.34 -4.54
N MET A 156 -2.27 -23.06 -4.64
CA MET A 156 -1.32 -22.00 -4.98
C MET A 156 -0.81 -21.30 -3.71
N LEU A 157 -1.69 -21.01 -2.77
CA LEU A 157 -1.37 -20.33 -1.50
C LEU A 157 -2.26 -20.88 -0.38
N SER A 158 -1.69 -21.00 0.82
CA SER A 158 -2.42 -21.23 2.07
C SER A 158 -1.93 -20.25 3.13
N THR A 159 -2.85 -19.53 3.78
CA THR A 159 -2.50 -18.46 4.72
C THR A 159 -3.62 -18.21 5.73
N VAL A 160 -3.27 -17.62 6.88
CA VAL A 160 -4.23 -17.08 7.85
C VAL A 160 -4.37 -15.54 7.73
N LEU A 161 -3.74 -14.94 6.74
CA LEU A 161 -3.65 -13.49 6.54
C LEU A 161 -4.40 -13.06 5.28
N SER A 162 -5.49 -12.31 5.44
CA SER A 162 -6.27 -11.76 4.33
C SER A 162 -5.45 -10.81 3.45
N ASP A 163 -4.57 -10.00 4.02
CA ASP A 163 -3.69 -9.11 3.25
C ASP A 163 -2.77 -9.90 2.31
N LYS A 164 -2.19 -11.01 2.76
CA LYS A 164 -1.36 -11.88 1.94
C LYS A 164 -2.14 -12.53 0.81
N MET A 165 -3.38 -12.92 1.07
CA MET A 165 -4.29 -13.43 0.03
C MET A 165 -4.63 -12.34 -0.99
N GLU A 166 -4.91 -11.11 -0.54
CA GLU A 166 -5.21 -9.98 -1.43
C GLU A 166 -4.03 -9.62 -2.32
N VAL A 167 -2.81 -9.61 -1.78
CA VAL A 167 -1.58 -9.40 -2.56
C VAL A 167 -1.46 -10.47 -3.65
N ALA A 168 -1.55 -11.75 -3.30
CA ALA A 168 -1.43 -12.85 -4.25
C ALA A 168 -2.49 -12.76 -5.37
N LEU A 169 -3.74 -12.44 -5.02
CA LEU A 169 -4.81 -12.24 -6.01
C LEU A 169 -4.55 -11.02 -6.90
N THR A 170 -4.03 -9.93 -6.35
CA THR A 170 -3.73 -8.71 -7.12
C THR A 170 -2.63 -8.99 -8.15
N GLU A 171 -1.54 -9.65 -7.74
CA GLU A 171 -0.45 -10.03 -8.64
C GLU A 171 -0.93 -11.00 -9.73
N LEU A 172 -1.68 -12.04 -9.34
CA LEU A 172 -2.24 -13.01 -10.26
C LEU A 172 -3.16 -12.37 -11.29
N MET A 173 -4.03 -11.45 -10.89
CA MET A 173 -4.94 -10.76 -11.80
C MET A 173 -4.22 -9.73 -12.67
N ALA A 174 -3.13 -9.14 -12.22
CA ALA A 174 -2.30 -8.27 -13.04
C ALA A 174 -1.59 -9.05 -14.17
N GLU A 175 -1.15 -10.28 -13.90
CA GLU A 175 -0.59 -11.17 -14.94
C GLU A 175 -1.65 -11.62 -15.96
N GLU A 176 -2.87 -11.97 -15.49
CA GLU A 176 -3.97 -12.42 -16.35
C GLU A 176 -4.61 -11.29 -17.18
N HIS A 177 -4.65 -10.10 -16.62
CA HIS A 177 -5.27 -8.91 -17.19
C HIS A 177 -4.27 -7.73 -17.20
N PRO A 178 -3.19 -7.81 -18.00
CA PRO A 178 -2.21 -6.74 -18.02
C PRO A 178 -2.85 -5.43 -18.47
N VAL A 179 -2.73 -4.42 -17.63
CA VAL A 179 -3.24 -3.09 -17.95
C VAL A 179 -2.23 -2.38 -18.85
N THR A 180 -2.66 -2.02 -20.05
CA THR A 180 -1.86 -1.15 -20.92
C THR A 180 -2.13 0.31 -20.52
N LEU A 181 -1.14 0.94 -19.90
CA LEU A 181 -1.21 2.37 -19.56
C LEU A 181 -1.20 3.19 -20.87
N LYS A 182 -2.24 4.00 -21.05
CA LYS A 182 -2.33 4.93 -22.19
C LYS A 182 -1.85 6.30 -21.76
N GLY A 183 -0.67 6.70 -22.22
CA GLY A 183 -0.08 7.98 -21.86
C GLY A 183 1.40 8.07 -22.21
N GLN A 184 2.04 9.08 -21.69
CA GLN A 184 3.45 9.38 -21.91
C GLN A 184 4.20 9.41 -20.58
N THR A 185 5.42 8.88 -20.60
CA THR A 185 6.36 9.01 -19.49
C THR A 185 7.54 9.82 -19.98
N GLU A 186 7.86 10.90 -19.28
CA GLU A 186 8.92 11.85 -19.64
C GLU A 186 9.86 12.03 -18.44
N ARG A 187 11.18 12.04 -18.71
CA ARG A 187 12.19 12.44 -17.74
C ARG A 187 12.48 13.92 -17.88
N VAL A 188 12.44 14.65 -16.77
CA VAL A 188 12.71 16.10 -16.74
C VAL A 188 13.73 16.44 -15.65
N SER A 189 14.45 17.51 -15.84
CA SER A 189 15.41 18.05 -14.88
C SER A 189 14.95 19.45 -14.46
N ILE A 190 14.82 19.67 -13.14
CA ILE A 190 14.28 20.90 -12.54
C ILE A 190 15.37 21.50 -11.64
N ASP A 191 15.44 22.82 -11.54
CA ASP A 191 16.36 23.49 -10.60
C ASP A 191 15.82 23.30 -9.17
N GLY A 192 16.61 22.67 -8.30
CA GLY A 192 16.34 22.48 -6.89
C GLY A 192 17.16 23.41 -5.99
N ALA A 193 17.10 23.19 -4.68
CA ALA A 193 17.80 23.97 -3.67
C ALA A 193 19.34 23.86 -3.74
N LYS A 194 19.85 22.69 -4.11
CA LYS A 194 21.29 22.34 -4.11
C LYS A 194 21.78 21.76 -5.44
N GLY A 195 21.07 22.01 -6.53
CA GLY A 195 21.40 21.49 -7.85
C GLY A 195 20.18 20.97 -8.58
N LYS A 196 20.40 20.26 -9.69
CA LYS A 196 19.30 19.72 -10.52
C LYS A 196 18.62 18.54 -9.84
N LEU A 197 17.30 18.60 -9.82
CA LEU A 197 16.43 17.48 -9.47
C LEU A 197 16.12 16.64 -10.72
N GLN A 198 16.14 15.33 -10.58
CA GLN A 198 15.71 14.41 -11.62
C GLN A 198 14.31 13.94 -11.33
N ALA A 199 13.41 14.12 -12.28
CA ALA A 199 11.99 13.80 -12.13
C ALA A 199 11.45 12.99 -13.30
N ILE A 200 10.34 12.27 -13.04
CA ILE A 200 9.56 11.52 -14.01
C ILE A 200 8.13 12.05 -13.99
N ILE A 201 7.67 12.54 -15.12
CA ILE A 201 6.26 12.87 -15.34
C ILE A 201 5.60 11.67 -16.02
N GLN A 202 4.50 11.21 -15.42
CA GLN A 202 3.55 10.30 -16.08
C GLN A 202 2.29 11.10 -16.39
N LYS A 203 1.95 11.16 -17.68
CA LYS A 203 0.82 11.97 -18.17
C LYS A 203 -0.12 11.09 -18.99
N PRO A 204 -1.44 11.11 -18.73
CA PRO A 204 -2.41 10.40 -19.55
C PRO A 204 -2.41 10.94 -20.99
N GLU A 205 -2.97 10.18 -21.92
CA GLU A 205 -3.20 10.66 -23.28
C GLU A 205 -4.24 11.79 -23.25
N LEU A 206 -3.84 12.97 -23.74
CA LEU A 206 -4.68 14.17 -23.75
C LEU A 206 -4.96 14.60 -25.18
N SER A 207 -6.22 14.96 -25.45
CA SER A 207 -6.60 15.63 -26.70
C SER A 207 -6.04 17.05 -26.76
N GLN A 208 -5.98 17.64 -27.95
CA GLN A 208 -5.50 19.02 -28.13
C GLN A 208 -6.29 20.01 -27.27
N GLY A 209 -5.59 20.75 -26.40
CA GLY A 209 -6.18 21.71 -25.49
C GLY A 209 -6.83 21.13 -24.22
N GLN A 210 -6.87 19.82 -24.08
CA GLN A 210 -7.32 19.17 -22.86
C GLN A 210 -6.31 19.38 -21.74
N LYS A 211 -6.82 19.55 -20.52
CA LYS A 211 -6.04 19.66 -19.29
C LYS A 211 -6.37 18.48 -18.37
N CYS A 212 -5.49 18.24 -17.41
CA CYS A 212 -5.70 17.26 -16.35
C CYS A 212 -5.10 17.76 -15.03
N PRO A 213 -5.60 17.28 -13.89
CA PRO A 213 -4.91 17.47 -12.62
C PRO A 213 -3.53 16.79 -12.61
N MET A 214 -2.61 17.28 -11.76
CA MET A 214 -1.30 16.66 -11.53
C MET A 214 -1.04 16.44 -10.05
N VAL A 215 -0.48 15.30 -9.71
CA VAL A 215 -0.11 14.92 -8.34
C VAL A 215 1.41 14.90 -8.22
N MET A 216 1.93 15.67 -7.26
CA MET A 216 3.35 15.65 -6.88
C MET A 216 3.56 14.55 -5.84
N LEU A 217 4.61 13.72 -6.00
CA LEU A 217 4.91 12.59 -5.12
C LEU A 217 6.28 12.78 -4.47
N CYS A 218 6.30 12.99 -3.15
CA CYS A 218 7.45 13.32 -2.32
C CYS A 218 7.90 12.10 -1.51
N HIS A 219 9.06 11.50 -1.86
CA HIS A 219 9.59 10.32 -1.16
C HIS A 219 10.11 10.64 0.25
N GLY A 220 10.30 9.61 1.07
CA GLY A 220 10.82 9.73 2.42
C GLY A 220 12.34 9.76 2.49
N PHE A 221 12.86 9.80 3.71
CA PHE A 221 14.28 9.74 4.03
C PHE A 221 14.99 8.59 3.31
N SER A 222 16.09 8.85 2.64
CA SER A 222 16.84 7.91 1.78
C SER A 222 16.01 7.23 0.67
N GLY A 223 14.81 7.74 0.38
CA GLY A 223 13.95 7.24 -0.69
C GLY A 223 14.38 7.69 -2.08
N ARG A 224 13.58 7.31 -3.08
CA ARG A 224 13.78 7.68 -4.49
C ARG A 224 12.45 7.73 -5.23
N LYS A 225 12.44 8.44 -6.37
CA LYS A 225 11.29 8.54 -7.29
C LYS A 225 10.81 7.21 -7.88
N ASP A 226 11.72 6.22 -7.95
CA ASP A 226 11.47 4.89 -8.52
C ASP A 226 11.02 3.87 -7.44
N GLY A 227 10.39 4.33 -6.38
CA GLY A 227 9.86 3.46 -5.33
C GLY A 227 8.50 2.85 -5.68
N PRO A 228 8.24 1.56 -5.38
CA PRO A 228 7.01 0.86 -5.78
C PRO A 228 5.74 1.54 -5.26
N LEU A 229 5.79 2.17 -4.08
CA LEU A 229 4.66 2.91 -3.51
C LEU A 229 4.17 4.01 -4.47
N PHE A 230 5.08 4.80 -5.01
CA PHE A 230 4.72 5.91 -5.89
C PHE A 230 4.50 5.48 -7.34
N GLU A 231 5.13 4.41 -7.78
CA GLU A 231 4.86 3.84 -9.10
C GLU A 231 3.42 3.33 -9.19
N LEU A 232 2.95 2.59 -8.19
CA LEU A 232 1.57 2.10 -8.13
C LEU A 232 0.55 3.26 -8.08
N ILE A 233 0.83 4.31 -7.30
CA ILE A 233 -0.04 5.50 -7.27
C ILE A 233 -0.06 6.18 -8.64
N ALA A 234 1.10 6.44 -9.24
CA ALA A 234 1.23 7.11 -10.53
C ALA A 234 0.52 6.35 -11.66
N ASP A 235 0.66 5.03 -11.70
CA ASP A 235 0.00 4.16 -12.67
C ASP A 235 -1.53 4.18 -12.51
N SER A 236 -2.01 4.10 -11.27
CA SER A 236 -3.44 4.22 -10.97
C SER A 236 -4.01 5.58 -11.39
N LEU A 237 -3.30 6.66 -11.07
CA LEU A 237 -3.70 8.02 -11.44
C LEU A 237 -3.76 8.20 -12.97
N MET A 238 -2.75 7.71 -13.70
CA MET A 238 -2.69 7.80 -15.16
C MET A 238 -3.85 7.07 -15.82
N GLN A 239 -4.24 5.88 -15.33
CA GLN A 239 -5.43 5.14 -15.80
C GLN A 239 -6.71 5.95 -15.66
N HIS A 240 -6.75 6.83 -14.66
CA HIS A 240 -7.91 7.67 -14.38
C HIS A 240 -7.77 9.11 -14.92
N GLY A 241 -6.84 9.34 -15.85
CA GLY A 241 -6.71 10.64 -16.52
C GLY A 241 -6.12 11.75 -15.65
N ILE A 242 -5.35 11.40 -14.62
CA ILE A 242 -4.63 12.30 -13.73
C ILE A 242 -3.12 12.13 -13.99
N ALA A 243 -2.39 13.23 -14.17
CA ALA A 243 -0.95 13.19 -14.32
C ALA A 243 -0.26 13.10 -12.94
N SER A 244 0.99 12.66 -12.93
CA SER A 244 1.83 12.68 -11.74
C SER A 244 3.25 13.10 -12.06
N ILE A 245 3.95 13.65 -11.07
CA ILE A 245 5.38 13.89 -11.10
C ILE A 245 6.03 13.29 -9.86
N ARG A 246 7.02 12.41 -10.07
CA ARG A 246 7.88 11.79 -9.07
C ARG A 246 9.29 12.35 -9.24
N PHE A 247 9.94 12.77 -8.19
CA PHE A 247 11.27 13.35 -8.27
C PHE A 247 12.14 12.90 -7.10
N ASP A 248 13.44 12.87 -7.32
CA ASP A 248 14.43 12.70 -6.25
C ASP A 248 14.74 14.06 -5.64
N PHE A 249 14.70 14.19 -4.33
CA PHE A 249 15.23 15.37 -3.63
C PHE A 249 16.74 15.50 -3.83
N ASN A 250 17.31 16.70 -3.68
CA ASN A 250 18.75 16.89 -3.73
C ASN A 250 19.46 15.97 -2.72
N GLY A 251 20.57 15.36 -3.16
CA GLY A 251 21.30 14.35 -2.39
C GLY A 251 20.70 12.94 -2.41
N HIS A 252 19.62 12.71 -3.18
CA HIS A 252 18.96 11.43 -3.33
C HIS A 252 18.93 10.96 -4.80
N GLY A 253 18.90 9.64 -4.97
CA GLY A 253 18.69 9.01 -6.27
C GLY A 253 19.61 9.48 -7.37
N GLU A 254 19.03 10.08 -8.42
CA GLU A 254 19.74 10.64 -9.59
C GLU A 254 19.88 12.18 -9.54
N SER A 255 19.33 12.84 -8.51
CA SER A 255 19.44 14.28 -8.30
C SER A 255 20.83 14.69 -7.83
N GLU A 256 21.25 15.91 -8.14
CA GLU A 256 22.52 16.47 -7.70
C GLU A 256 22.53 16.74 -6.18
N GLY A 257 23.74 16.95 -5.64
CA GLY A 257 23.98 17.16 -4.21
C GLY A 257 24.39 15.89 -3.49
N ASP A 258 24.89 16.05 -2.27
CA ASP A 258 25.31 14.96 -1.40
C ASP A 258 24.29 14.73 -0.28
N PHE A 259 24.03 13.47 0.07
CA PHE A 259 23.08 13.13 1.12
C PHE A 259 23.43 13.75 2.48
N VAL A 260 24.72 13.93 2.78
CA VAL A 260 25.17 14.55 4.03
C VAL A 260 24.74 16.01 4.15
N ASP A 261 24.50 16.69 3.03
CA ASP A 261 24.07 18.09 2.97
C ASP A 261 22.55 18.27 2.91
N MET A 262 21.80 17.15 2.87
CA MET A 262 20.34 17.14 2.88
C MET A 262 19.80 17.69 4.20
N THR A 263 18.80 18.57 4.10
CA THR A 263 18.00 19.05 5.23
C THR A 263 16.52 19.12 4.84
N VAL A 264 15.60 19.02 5.81
CA VAL A 264 14.16 19.16 5.52
C VAL A 264 13.82 20.52 4.90
N PRO A 265 14.40 21.66 5.34
CA PRO A 265 14.22 22.94 4.64
C PRO A 265 14.64 22.92 3.17
N ASN A 266 15.76 22.26 2.81
CA ASN A 266 16.15 22.12 1.41
C ASN A 266 15.15 21.28 0.60
N GLU A 267 14.62 20.19 1.19
CA GLU A 267 13.60 19.38 0.53
C GLU A 267 12.27 20.14 0.35
N ILE A 268 11.92 21.03 1.29
CA ILE A 268 10.77 21.94 1.13
C ILE A 268 11.01 22.90 -0.03
N GLU A 269 12.22 23.43 -0.18
CA GLU A 269 12.59 24.29 -1.32
C GLU A 269 12.53 23.49 -2.64
N ASP A 270 13.09 22.26 -2.68
CA ASP A 270 13.01 21.36 -3.83
C ASP A 270 11.56 21.13 -4.26
N ALA A 271 10.68 20.74 -3.33
CA ALA A 271 9.27 20.50 -3.60
C ALA A 271 8.55 21.78 -4.06
N THR A 272 8.93 22.95 -3.54
CA THR A 272 8.40 24.24 -3.97
C THR A 272 8.83 24.54 -5.43
N LYS A 273 10.08 24.24 -5.80
CA LYS A 273 10.54 24.37 -7.19
C LYS A 273 9.83 23.43 -8.15
N VAL A 274 9.55 22.21 -7.70
CA VAL A 274 8.74 21.26 -8.48
C VAL A 274 7.30 21.78 -8.63
N TYR A 275 6.71 22.35 -7.58
CA TYR A 275 5.39 22.98 -7.64
C TYR A 275 5.36 24.13 -8.66
N GLU A 276 6.34 25.05 -8.63
CA GLU A 276 6.47 26.15 -9.59
C GLU A 276 6.55 25.62 -11.03
N TYR A 277 7.37 24.59 -11.26
CA TYR A 277 7.51 23.95 -12.56
C TYR A 277 6.17 23.34 -13.05
N VAL A 278 5.49 22.60 -12.18
CA VAL A 278 4.21 21.94 -12.50
C VAL A 278 3.12 22.96 -12.80
N ARG A 279 3.03 24.04 -12.01
CA ARG A 279 2.06 25.12 -12.20
C ARG A 279 2.17 25.80 -13.57
N ASP A 280 3.38 25.89 -14.10
CA ASP A 280 3.65 26.52 -15.40
C ASP A 280 3.38 25.59 -16.60
N LEU A 281 3.09 24.29 -16.38
CA LEU A 281 2.73 23.35 -17.43
C LEU A 281 1.32 23.64 -17.97
N ARG A 282 1.20 23.97 -19.26
CA ARG A 282 -0.07 24.42 -19.89
C ARG A 282 -1.21 23.44 -19.80
N TYR A 283 -0.92 22.15 -19.66
CA TYR A 283 -1.94 21.08 -19.57
C TYR A 283 -2.36 20.76 -18.13
N VAL A 284 -1.78 21.41 -17.13
CA VAL A 284 -2.17 21.22 -15.73
C VAL A 284 -3.30 22.19 -15.37
N GLU A 285 -4.36 21.69 -14.71
CA GLU A 285 -5.51 22.48 -14.27
C GLU A 285 -5.71 22.49 -12.75
N GLY A 286 -4.94 21.73 -12.03
CA GLY A 286 -4.96 21.65 -10.56
C GLY A 286 -3.86 20.77 -10.06
N ILE A 287 -3.39 21.02 -8.85
CA ILE A 287 -2.24 20.34 -8.26
C ILE A 287 -2.64 19.71 -6.94
N ALA A 288 -2.22 18.48 -6.70
CA ALA A 288 -2.25 17.83 -5.39
C ALA A 288 -0.84 17.37 -5.02
N ILE A 289 -0.62 17.12 -3.74
CA ILE A 289 0.66 16.64 -3.24
C ILE A 289 0.47 15.43 -2.32
N VAL A 290 1.30 14.41 -2.51
CA VAL A 290 1.39 13.22 -1.67
C VAL A 290 2.79 13.13 -1.10
N GLY A 291 2.93 12.84 0.18
CA GLY A 291 4.24 12.60 0.78
C GLY A 291 4.24 11.38 1.68
N HIS A 292 5.29 10.57 1.57
CA HIS A 292 5.54 9.44 2.47
C HIS A 292 6.64 9.77 3.45
N SER A 293 6.44 9.42 4.73
CA SER A 293 7.47 9.56 5.76
C SER A 293 7.97 11.01 5.88
N GLN A 294 9.27 11.29 5.75
CA GLN A 294 9.83 12.65 5.70
C GLN A 294 9.21 13.49 4.58
N GLY A 295 8.97 12.88 3.39
CA GLY A 295 8.23 13.55 2.31
C GLY A 295 6.81 13.96 2.69
N GLY A 296 6.18 13.28 3.67
CA GLY A 296 4.92 13.69 4.26
C GLY A 296 5.05 14.98 5.08
N VAL A 297 6.16 15.14 5.81
CA VAL A 297 6.47 16.41 6.48
C VAL A 297 6.67 17.52 5.45
N VAL A 298 7.49 17.26 4.42
CA VAL A 298 7.71 18.21 3.32
C VAL A 298 6.39 18.61 2.67
N ALA A 299 5.57 17.64 2.25
CA ALA A 299 4.27 17.91 1.62
C ALA A 299 3.35 18.77 2.49
N SER A 300 3.27 18.46 3.79
CA SER A 300 2.44 19.22 4.74
C SER A 300 2.91 20.66 4.92
N MET A 301 4.23 20.87 4.95
CA MET A 301 4.82 22.21 5.14
C MET A 301 4.79 23.03 3.85
N VAL A 302 4.97 22.41 2.69
CA VAL A 302 4.80 23.09 1.38
C VAL A 302 3.36 23.56 1.24
N ALA A 303 2.38 22.71 1.55
CA ALA A 303 0.98 23.11 1.51
C ALA A 303 0.62 24.19 2.52
N GLY A 304 1.19 24.13 3.75
CA GLY A 304 0.98 25.15 4.78
C GLY A 304 1.67 26.48 4.52
N ASN A 305 2.71 26.53 3.66
CA ASN A 305 3.39 27.75 3.20
C ASN A 305 2.77 28.33 1.93
N GLY A 306 1.95 27.54 1.19
CA GLY A 306 1.30 27.98 -0.02
C GLY A 306 0.11 28.91 0.23
N GLU A 307 -0.47 29.41 -0.85
CA GLU A 307 -1.71 30.19 -0.82
C GLU A 307 -2.94 29.26 -0.87
N GLU A 308 -4.09 29.79 -0.46
CA GLU A 308 -5.36 29.05 -0.56
C GLU A 308 -5.66 28.69 -2.03
N GLY A 309 -5.85 27.41 -2.31
CA GLY A 309 -6.12 26.90 -3.65
C GLY A 309 -4.89 26.40 -4.42
N ASP A 310 -3.67 26.60 -3.93
CA ASP A 310 -2.45 26.07 -4.55
C ASP A 310 -2.53 24.54 -4.66
N PHE A 311 -3.05 23.88 -3.63
CA PHE A 311 -3.23 22.44 -3.61
C PHE A 311 -4.70 22.06 -3.44
N GLN A 312 -5.23 21.30 -4.41
CA GLN A 312 -6.60 20.76 -4.38
C GLN A 312 -6.76 19.60 -3.39
N ALA A 313 -5.66 18.93 -3.06
CA ALA A 313 -5.62 17.88 -2.03
C ALA A 313 -4.19 17.69 -1.51
N VAL A 314 -4.08 17.30 -0.24
CA VAL A 314 -2.83 16.86 0.41
C VAL A 314 -3.03 15.46 0.98
N VAL A 315 -2.15 14.53 0.66
CA VAL A 315 -2.17 13.17 1.22
C VAL A 315 -0.85 12.89 1.94
N LEU A 316 -0.95 12.44 3.19
CA LEU A 316 0.19 12.07 4.01
C LEU A 316 0.18 10.56 4.29
N MET A 317 1.23 9.88 3.93
CA MET A 317 1.44 8.46 4.22
C MET A 317 2.53 8.31 5.29
N ALA A 318 2.17 7.84 6.47
CA ALA A 318 3.07 7.67 7.62
C ALA A 318 3.98 8.90 7.87
N PRO A 319 3.43 10.14 7.97
CA PRO A 319 4.22 11.38 7.99
C PRO A 319 5.16 11.44 9.19
N ALA A 320 6.47 11.58 8.93
CA ALA A 320 7.54 11.42 9.92
C ALA A 320 7.79 12.67 10.76
N ALA A 321 6.77 13.31 11.34
CA ALA A 321 6.98 14.46 12.22
C ALA A 321 7.78 14.12 13.49
N VAL A 322 8.02 12.84 13.77
CA VAL A 322 8.94 12.33 14.79
C VAL A 322 10.36 12.86 14.64
N LEU A 323 10.78 13.24 13.38
CA LEU A 323 12.13 13.72 13.10
C LEU A 323 12.55 14.94 13.96
N ARG A 324 11.59 15.81 14.31
CA ARG A 324 11.83 16.93 15.22
C ARG A 324 12.08 16.45 16.66
N ASP A 325 11.25 15.54 17.15
CA ASP A 325 11.40 14.96 18.48
C ASP A 325 12.68 14.15 18.60
N ASP A 326 13.07 13.43 17.56
CA ASP A 326 14.33 12.69 17.49
C ASP A 326 15.53 13.64 17.54
N ALA A 327 15.50 14.74 16.79
CA ALA A 327 16.55 15.76 16.84
C ALA A 327 16.65 16.39 18.24
N ILE A 328 15.53 16.70 18.88
CA ILE A 328 15.49 17.27 20.24
C ILE A 328 16.03 16.27 21.28
N ARG A 329 15.71 14.99 21.14
CA ARG A 329 16.20 13.93 22.05
C ARG A 329 17.67 13.55 21.82
N GLY A 330 18.27 13.99 20.71
CA GLY A 330 19.61 13.56 20.32
C GLY A 330 19.69 12.07 19.93
N ASN A 331 18.65 11.56 19.29
CA ASN A 331 18.59 10.18 18.82
C ASN A 331 17.82 10.08 17.51
N THR A 332 18.51 9.88 16.41
CA THR A 332 17.90 9.67 15.09
C THR A 332 18.20 8.25 14.61
N MET A 333 17.14 7.48 14.31
CA MET A 333 17.25 6.08 13.86
C MET A 333 18.14 5.20 14.75
N GLY A 334 18.04 5.38 16.07
CA GLY A 334 18.81 4.63 17.07
C GLY A 334 20.27 5.07 17.25
N LYS A 335 20.71 6.13 16.58
CA LYS A 335 22.03 6.75 16.76
C LYS A 335 21.92 7.96 17.67
N THR A 336 22.70 7.96 18.75
CA THR A 336 22.71 9.00 19.77
C THR A 336 23.79 10.03 19.53
N TYR A 337 23.50 11.28 19.83
CA TYR A 337 24.41 12.43 19.75
C TYR A 337 23.98 13.53 20.75
N ASP A 338 24.85 14.48 21.00
CA ASP A 338 24.47 15.69 21.75
C ASP A 338 23.60 16.59 20.85
N PRO A 339 22.33 16.83 21.17
CA PRO A 339 21.45 17.64 20.34
C PRO A 339 21.85 19.12 20.29
N LEU A 340 22.58 19.62 21.30
CA LEU A 340 23.03 21.03 21.39
C LEU A 340 24.38 21.25 20.68
N ASP A 341 25.19 20.19 20.55
CA ASP A 341 26.45 20.20 19.79
C ASP A 341 26.59 18.91 18.96
N PRO A 342 25.74 18.72 17.94
CA PRO A 342 25.81 17.52 17.13
C PRO A 342 27.15 17.43 16.37
N PRO A 343 27.67 16.21 16.15
CA PRO A 343 28.89 16.02 15.36
C PRO A 343 28.73 16.50 13.93
N GLU A 344 29.81 16.61 13.16
CA GLU A 344 29.76 16.98 11.74
C GLU A 344 28.78 16.12 10.95
N PHE A 345 28.76 14.82 11.25
CA PHE A 345 27.74 13.89 10.75
C PHE A 345 27.53 12.73 11.74
N VAL A 346 26.37 12.11 11.66
CA VAL A 346 26.03 10.86 12.33
C VAL A 346 26.00 9.74 11.29
N GLU A 347 26.78 8.69 11.48
CA GLU A 347 26.77 7.52 10.59
C GLU A 347 25.56 6.64 10.89
N LEU A 348 24.67 6.51 9.92
CA LEU A 348 23.49 5.66 9.98
C LEU A 348 23.77 4.29 9.37
N TYR A 349 22.74 3.43 9.37
CA TYR A 349 22.80 2.13 8.72
C TYR A 349 23.10 2.26 7.21
N GLY A 350 23.85 1.31 6.66
CA GLY A 350 24.22 1.32 5.24
C GLY A 350 25.28 2.35 4.87
N GLY A 351 25.96 2.98 5.85
CA GLY A 351 27.02 3.96 5.61
C GLY A 351 26.52 5.36 5.23
N LEU A 352 25.21 5.62 5.33
CA LEU A 352 24.66 6.95 5.14
C LEU A 352 25.14 7.90 6.24
N LYS A 353 25.50 9.11 5.87
CA LYS A 353 25.95 10.16 6.80
C LYS A 353 24.88 11.24 6.92
N LEU A 354 24.25 11.33 8.10
CA LEU A 354 23.32 12.40 8.42
C LEU A 354 24.09 13.63 8.89
N GLY A 355 24.04 14.71 8.16
CA GLY A 355 24.83 15.91 8.43
C GLY A 355 24.34 16.71 9.64
N ARG A 356 25.25 17.47 10.26
CA ARG A 356 24.97 18.37 11.39
C ARG A 356 23.82 19.31 11.10
N GLU A 357 23.73 19.86 9.91
CA GLU A 357 22.72 20.85 9.53
C GLU A 357 21.31 20.24 9.47
N TYR A 358 21.19 18.96 9.11
CA TYR A 358 19.89 18.25 9.24
C TYR A 358 19.41 18.28 10.69
N ILE A 359 20.28 17.89 11.63
CA ILE A 359 19.93 17.80 13.05
C ILE A 359 19.53 19.19 13.60
N LYS A 360 20.34 20.22 13.31
CA LYS A 360 20.08 21.59 13.76
C LYS A 360 18.77 22.16 13.21
N THR A 361 18.51 21.95 11.92
CA THR A 361 17.28 22.45 11.29
C THR A 361 16.06 21.68 11.73
N ALA A 362 16.14 20.34 11.86
CA ALA A 362 15.07 19.51 12.34
C ALA A 362 14.69 19.84 13.81
N PHE A 363 15.66 20.17 14.68
CA PHE A 363 15.46 20.52 16.08
C PHE A 363 14.44 21.65 16.26
N SER A 364 14.44 22.65 15.40
CA SER A 364 13.58 23.83 15.49
C SER A 364 12.48 23.90 14.42
N LEU A 365 12.30 22.85 13.63
CA LEU A 365 11.39 22.86 12.49
C LEU A 365 9.92 23.00 12.94
N PRO A 366 9.19 24.06 12.53
CA PRO A 366 7.81 24.29 12.96
C PRO A 366 6.80 23.44 12.13
N ILE A 367 6.87 22.10 12.27
CA ILE A 367 6.14 21.17 11.40
C ILE A 367 4.64 21.39 11.48
N TYR A 368 4.05 21.16 12.65
CA TYR A 368 2.60 21.25 12.81
C TYR A 368 2.09 22.68 12.76
N GLU A 369 2.90 23.61 13.23
CA GLU A 369 2.61 25.06 13.20
C GLU A 369 2.49 25.58 11.76
N THR A 370 3.31 25.05 10.85
CA THR A 370 3.22 25.37 9.42
C THR A 370 2.08 24.59 8.78
N ALA A 371 2.02 23.28 8.97
CA ALA A 371 0.99 22.42 8.39
C ALA A 371 -0.43 22.87 8.73
N SER A 372 -0.64 23.40 9.96
CA SER A 372 -1.98 23.87 10.40
C SER A 372 -2.55 25.04 9.61
N ARG A 373 -1.78 25.67 8.74
CA ARG A 373 -2.24 26.74 7.85
C ARG A 373 -2.95 26.21 6.58
N TYR A 374 -2.77 24.94 6.28
CA TYR A 374 -3.50 24.31 5.18
C TYR A 374 -4.91 23.91 5.64
N HIS A 375 -5.94 24.30 4.87
CA HIS A 375 -7.34 24.06 5.18
C HIS A 375 -8.11 23.30 4.08
N GLY A 376 -7.39 22.82 3.07
CA GLY A 376 -7.99 22.09 1.95
C GLY A 376 -8.26 20.60 2.26
N PRO A 377 -8.83 19.88 1.28
CA PRO A 377 -9.06 18.44 1.38
C PRO A 377 -7.78 17.68 1.71
N SER A 378 -7.83 16.79 2.68
CA SER A 378 -6.66 16.06 3.12
C SER A 378 -6.99 14.65 3.61
N LEU A 379 -6.04 13.72 3.37
CA LEU A 379 -6.07 12.34 3.83
C LEU A 379 -4.77 12.01 4.54
N ILE A 380 -4.87 11.32 5.65
CA ILE A 380 -3.73 10.72 6.36
C ILE A 380 -3.91 9.20 6.33
N VAL A 381 -2.88 8.46 5.87
CA VAL A 381 -2.83 7.00 5.92
C VAL A 381 -1.67 6.58 6.79
N HIS A 382 -1.91 5.75 7.82
CA HIS A 382 -0.84 5.32 8.73
C HIS A 382 -1.05 3.89 9.20
N GLY A 383 0.05 3.13 9.30
CA GLY A 383 0.02 1.78 9.84
C GLY A 383 0.11 1.78 11.37
N THR A 384 -0.77 1.05 12.07
CA THR A 384 -0.71 0.98 13.54
C THR A 384 0.46 0.15 14.06
N GLY A 385 1.08 -0.66 13.21
CA GLY A 385 2.29 -1.44 13.50
C GLY A 385 3.59 -0.72 13.13
N ASP A 386 3.53 0.55 12.71
CA ASP A 386 4.70 1.35 12.35
C ASP A 386 5.62 1.55 13.55
N ARG A 387 6.84 1.01 13.44
CA ARG A 387 7.90 1.10 14.47
C ARG A 387 8.93 2.18 14.18
N VAL A 388 8.84 2.81 13.01
CA VAL A 388 9.72 3.92 12.60
C VAL A 388 9.09 5.24 13.00
N VAL A 389 7.82 5.43 12.62
CA VAL A 389 7.02 6.61 12.97
C VAL A 389 5.75 6.14 13.69
N PRO A 390 5.62 6.34 14.99
CA PRO A 390 4.39 6.02 15.69
C PRO A 390 3.16 6.67 15.02
N TYR A 391 2.10 5.90 14.81
CA TYR A 391 0.90 6.38 14.09
C TYR A 391 0.23 7.59 14.78
N THR A 392 0.52 7.83 16.05
CA THR A 392 0.05 9.01 16.79
C THR A 392 0.51 10.34 16.18
N TYR A 393 1.61 10.33 15.40
CA TYR A 393 2.01 11.52 14.63
C TYR A 393 1.06 11.78 13.46
N GLY A 394 0.53 10.74 12.82
CA GLY A 394 -0.54 10.86 11.82
C GLY A 394 -1.85 11.32 12.42
N GLU A 395 -2.25 10.77 13.60
CA GLU A 395 -3.42 11.24 14.34
C GLU A 395 -3.33 12.74 14.69
N ARG A 396 -2.12 13.23 15.01
CA ARG A 396 -1.92 14.65 15.30
C ARG A 396 -2.13 15.52 14.05
N TYR A 397 -1.74 15.09 12.85
CA TYR A 397 -2.10 15.79 11.61
C TYR A 397 -3.61 15.83 11.42
N HIS A 398 -4.31 14.74 11.65
CA HIS A 398 -5.77 14.69 11.59
C HIS A 398 -6.43 15.65 12.59
N GLN A 399 -5.87 15.79 13.79
CA GLN A 399 -6.38 16.73 14.80
C GLN A 399 -6.22 18.21 14.41
N ILE A 400 -5.12 18.58 13.73
CA ILE A 400 -4.89 19.97 13.29
C ILE A 400 -5.57 20.30 11.97
N TRP A 401 -5.87 19.31 11.14
CA TRP A 401 -6.57 19.47 9.86
C TRP A 401 -8.04 19.09 10.01
N GLN A 402 -8.86 20.07 10.35
CA GLN A 402 -10.31 19.85 10.52
C GLN A 402 -10.94 19.42 9.18
N GLY A 403 -11.65 18.28 9.21
CA GLY A 403 -12.27 17.71 8.01
C GLY A 403 -11.38 16.81 7.16
N SER A 404 -10.14 16.53 7.61
CA SER A 404 -9.32 15.50 6.98
C SER A 404 -9.93 14.10 7.15
N GLU A 405 -9.62 13.20 6.22
CA GLU A 405 -9.87 11.76 6.37
C GLU A 405 -8.65 11.11 7.05
N LEU A 406 -8.87 10.13 7.94
CA LEU A 406 -7.80 9.35 8.59
C LEU A 406 -8.06 7.86 8.39
N GLU A 407 -7.10 7.18 7.75
CA GLU A 407 -7.11 5.73 7.54
C GLU A 407 -5.99 5.08 8.33
N LEU A 408 -6.34 4.40 9.42
CA LEU A 408 -5.41 3.60 10.22
C LEU A 408 -5.45 2.15 9.76
N LEU A 409 -4.35 1.70 9.16
CA LEU A 409 -4.19 0.33 8.68
C LEU A 409 -3.64 -0.54 9.81
N GLU A 410 -4.46 -1.48 10.29
CA GLU A 410 -4.11 -2.29 11.44
C GLU A 410 -2.89 -3.17 11.19
N ALA A 411 -1.90 -3.09 12.08
CA ALA A 411 -0.64 -3.83 12.05
C ALA A 411 0.27 -3.56 10.84
N TYR A 412 -0.06 -2.60 9.96
CA TYR A 412 0.83 -2.22 8.86
C TYR A 412 2.06 -1.49 9.40
N ASP A 413 3.21 -1.77 8.77
CA ASP A 413 4.48 -1.13 9.05
C ASP A 413 4.64 0.20 8.30
N HIS A 414 5.80 0.85 8.48
CA HIS A 414 6.14 2.14 7.89
C HIS A 414 6.09 2.16 6.35
N GLY A 415 6.45 1.06 5.70
CA GLY A 415 6.46 0.90 4.25
C GLY A 415 5.19 0.29 3.68
N PHE A 416 4.18 0.02 4.52
CA PHE A 416 2.94 -0.67 4.13
C PHE A 416 3.19 -2.06 3.51
N SER A 417 4.23 -2.75 3.96
CA SER A 417 4.70 -4.00 3.36
C SER A 417 3.72 -5.17 3.47
N GLN A 418 2.75 -5.09 4.39
CA GLN A 418 1.69 -6.09 4.54
C GLN A 418 0.82 -6.18 3.29
N ASN A 419 0.45 -5.03 2.72
CA ASN A 419 -0.29 -4.93 1.46
C ASN A 419 -0.14 -3.53 0.86
N ILE A 420 0.92 -3.34 0.09
CA ILE A 420 1.20 -2.05 -0.57
C ILE A 420 0.08 -1.65 -1.55
N TYR A 421 -0.57 -2.61 -2.20
CA TYR A 421 -1.68 -2.37 -3.13
C TYR A 421 -2.88 -1.76 -2.41
N ARG A 422 -3.17 -2.21 -1.18
CA ARG A 422 -4.24 -1.64 -0.36
C ARG A 422 -3.95 -0.20 0.02
N ALA A 423 -2.75 0.09 0.49
CA ALA A 423 -2.36 1.44 0.89
C ALA A 423 -2.38 2.41 -0.30
N THR A 424 -1.82 2.00 -1.45
CA THR A 424 -1.81 2.84 -2.67
C THR A 424 -3.19 3.00 -3.29
N GLN A 425 -4.06 2.00 -3.19
CA GLN A 425 -5.45 2.10 -3.65
C GLN A 425 -6.24 3.15 -2.85
N ILE A 426 -6.12 3.15 -1.52
CA ILE A 426 -6.77 4.17 -0.65
C ILE A 426 -6.38 5.58 -1.09
N VAL A 427 -5.08 5.82 -1.30
CA VAL A 427 -4.57 7.12 -1.74
C VAL A 427 -5.09 7.48 -3.13
N SER A 428 -5.03 6.55 -4.07
CA SER A 428 -5.49 6.78 -5.45
C SER A 428 -6.99 7.06 -5.50
N ASP A 429 -7.80 6.27 -4.81
CA ASP A 429 -9.27 6.44 -4.77
C ASP A 429 -9.65 7.81 -4.18
N TYR A 430 -8.97 8.23 -3.11
CA TYR A 430 -9.17 9.55 -2.52
C TYR A 430 -8.84 10.67 -3.52
N LEU A 431 -7.68 10.59 -4.17
CA LEU A 431 -7.26 11.59 -5.16
C LEU A 431 -8.18 11.64 -6.38
N ILE A 432 -8.59 10.48 -6.91
CA ILE A 432 -9.51 10.39 -8.04
C ILE A 432 -10.85 11.03 -7.68
N LYS A 433 -11.41 10.70 -6.51
CA LYS A 433 -12.66 11.26 -6.00
C LYS A 433 -12.58 12.79 -5.81
N THR A 434 -11.43 13.29 -5.38
CA THR A 434 -11.25 14.71 -5.04
C THR A 434 -10.93 15.58 -6.26
N LEU A 435 -10.09 15.09 -7.18
CA LEU A 435 -9.59 15.85 -8.32
C LEU A 435 -10.48 15.77 -9.57
N LYS A 436 -11.47 14.87 -9.60
CA LYS A 436 -12.41 14.69 -10.72
C LYS A 436 -13.83 15.16 -10.41
N LYS A 437 -13.96 16.10 -9.52
CA LYS A 437 -15.27 16.70 -9.19
C LYS A 437 -15.73 17.71 -10.23
#